data_10abd02b0883754d58180613d5f7e49e
#
_entry.id   10abd02b0883754d58180613d5f7e49e
#
_cell.length_a   1.000
_cell.length_b   1.000
_cell.length_c   1.000
_cell.angle_alpha   90.00
_cell.angle_beta   90.00
_cell.angle_gamma   90.00
#
_symmetry.space_group_name_H-M   'P 1'
#
loop_
_entity.id
_entity.type
_entity.pdbx_description
1 polymer ?
#
loop_
_entity_poly.entity_id
_entity_poly.type
_entity_poly.pdbx_seq_one_letter_code
_entity_poly.pdbx_strand_id
1 'polypeptide(L)'
;MTHNYKEPTLIKGGKAVDDRGSLGFVNDFLLNGFKRFYTVENHEQGFIRAWHGHMKESKAIIAIKGSILVGAVQMTDTKNPDKSKPVSRYVLSSDTPSVLVVPAGFANGFKTLSKDAIVLFLSSSTLEESQGDDFRFPFDYWNPWTIEPR
;
A
#
# COMPACT_ATOMS: atom_id res chain seq x y z
N MET A 1 5.05 19.08 4.10
CA MET A 1 4.89 18.43 5.40
C MET A 1 4.09 17.14 5.20
N THR A 2 4.66 16.02 5.57
CA THR A 2 3.99 14.73 5.47
C THR A 2 2.94 14.58 6.56
N HIS A 3 1.99 13.69 6.33
CA HIS A 3 1.00 13.34 7.34
C HIS A 3 1.66 12.69 8.54
N ASN A 4 1.27 13.10 9.74
CA ASN A 4 1.79 12.57 11.00
C ASN A 4 1.05 11.29 11.43
N TYR A 5 0.83 10.37 10.49
CA TYR A 5 0.26 9.08 10.83
C TYR A 5 1.32 8.24 11.52
N LYS A 6 0.96 7.61 12.62
CA LYS A 6 1.83 6.70 13.38
C LYS A 6 1.54 5.24 13.05
N GLU A 7 0.41 4.98 12.43
CA GLU A 7 -0.06 3.65 12.04
C GLU A 7 -0.62 3.68 10.63
N PRO A 8 -0.68 2.54 9.94
CA PRO A 8 -1.37 2.47 8.65
C PRO A 8 -2.79 3.00 8.78
N THR A 9 -3.16 3.90 7.89
CA THR A 9 -4.44 4.62 7.96
C THR A 9 -5.13 4.59 6.60
N LEU A 10 -6.35 4.09 6.60
CA LEU A 10 -7.19 4.04 5.40
C LEU A 10 -8.06 5.31 5.34
N ILE A 11 -7.88 6.06 4.26
CA ILE A 11 -8.66 7.27 3.99
C ILE A 11 -9.66 6.92 2.90
N LYS A 12 -10.94 6.88 3.25
CA LYS A 12 -12.00 6.48 2.32
C LYS A 12 -12.45 7.64 1.46
N GLY A 13 -12.69 7.35 0.19
CA GLY A 13 -13.29 8.25 -0.76
C GLY A 13 -14.66 7.78 -1.19
N GLY A 14 -15.01 8.05 -2.42
CA GLY A 14 -16.29 7.69 -2.98
C GLY A 14 -16.26 7.60 -4.49
N LYS A 15 -17.39 7.22 -5.05
CA LYS A 15 -17.58 7.08 -6.49
C LYS A 15 -18.97 7.57 -6.87
N ALA A 16 -19.05 8.48 -7.80
CA ALA A 16 -20.29 8.97 -8.35
C ALA A 16 -20.49 8.42 -9.75
N VAL A 17 -21.66 7.91 -10.05
CA VAL A 17 -22.00 7.34 -11.36
C VAL A 17 -23.22 8.06 -11.91
N ASP A 18 -23.11 8.48 -13.17
CA ASP A 18 -24.25 9.07 -13.89
C ASP A 18 -24.24 8.60 -15.35
N ASP A 19 -25.04 9.21 -16.22
CA ASP A 19 -25.17 8.81 -17.63
C ASP A 19 -23.91 9.09 -18.47
N ARG A 20 -22.91 9.79 -17.93
CA ARG A 20 -21.62 10.03 -18.62
C ARG A 20 -20.56 9.01 -18.26
N GLY A 21 -20.71 8.30 -17.12
CA GLY A 21 -19.73 7.37 -16.59
C GLY A 21 -19.57 7.52 -15.09
N SER A 22 -18.34 7.44 -14.58
CA SER A 22 -18.08 7.50 -13.15
C SER A 22 -16.94 8.42 -12.80
N LEU A 23 -17.02 9.01 -11.61
CA LEU A 23 -15.98 9.84 -11.00
C LEU A 23 -15.58 9.19 -9.67
N GLY A 24 -14.33 8.74 -9.56
CA GLY A 24 -13.77 8.25 -8.30
C GLY A 24 -12.96 9.35 -7.64
N PHE A 25 -13.05 9.48 -6.32
CA PHE A 25 -12.38 10.55 -5.59
C PHE A 25 -12.01 10.12 -4.18
N VAL A 26 -10.97 10.76 -3.64
CA VAL A 26 -10.60 10.71 -2.22
C VAL A 26 -10.26 12.12 -1.79
N ASN A 27 -11.25 12.87 -1.32
CA ASN A 27 -11.12 14.30 -1.07
C ASN A 27 -10.38 14.61 0.24
N ASP A 28 -10.40 13.71 1.20
CA ASP A 28 -9.78 13.92 2.50
C ASP A 28 -8.29 13.55 2.53
N PHE A 29 -7.77 13.04 1.42
CA PHE A 29 -6.35 12.74 1.30
C PHE A 29 -5.58 13.98 0.83
N LEU A 30 -4.55 14.36 1.59
CA LEU A 30 -3.70 15.50 1.27
C LEU A 30 -2.38 14.99 0.69
N LEU A 31 -1.96 15.60 -0.42
CA LEU A 31 -0.75 15.20 -1.13
C LEU A 31 0.55 15.74 -0.52
N ASN A 32 0.45 16.60 0.48
CA ASN A 32 1.61 17.26 1.09
C ASN A 32 2.68 16.26 1.54
N GLY A 33 3.92 16.52 1.17
CA GLY A 33 5.06 15.72 1.59
C GLY A 33 5.36 14.51 0.71
N PHE A 34 4.53 14.21 -0.27
CA PHE A 34 4.84 13.18 -1.26
C PHE A 34 5.63 13.79 -2.41
N LYS A 35 6.75 13.17 -2.75
CA LYS A 35 7.75 13.70 -3.69
C LYS A 35 7.76 13.02 -5.04
N ARG A 36 7.24 11.80 -5.14
CA ARG A 36 7.20 11.05 -6.40
C ARG A 36 6.08 10.00 -6.37
N PHE A 37 5.77 9.48 -7.53
CA PHE A 37 4.86 8.35 -7.65
C PHE A 37 5.41 7.32 -8.63
N TYR A 38 4.89 6.12 -8.55
CA TYR A 38 5.12 5.07 -9.53
C TYR A 38 3.92 4.12 -9.53
N THR A 39 3.77 3.38 -10.62
CA THR A 39 2.69 2.39 -10.77
C THR A 39 3.28 1.00 -10.86
N VAL A 40 2.51 0.02 -10.39
CA VAL A 40 2.86 -1.39 -10.46
C VAL A 40 1.69 -2.18 -11.03
N GLU A 41 2.00 -3.02 -12.00
CA GLU A 41 1.09 -4.05 -12.52
C GLU A 41 1.80 -5.40 -12.41
N ASN A 42 1.05 -6.46 -12.14
CA ASN A 42 1.58 -7.81 -12.16
C ASN A 42 1.08 -8.54 -13.38
N HIS A 43 1.91 -9.41 -13.96
CA HIS A 43 1.48 -10.23 -15.11
C HIS A 43 0.40 -11.23 -14.72
N GLU A 44 0.42 -11.70 -13.47
CA GLU A 44 -0.49 -12.75 -13.02
C GLU A 44 -1.33 -12.30 -11.83
N GLN A 45 -2.60 -12.69 -11.84
CA GLN A 45 -3.48 -12.56 -10.70
C GLN A 45 -2.93 -13.40 -9.55
N GLY A 46 -2.99 -12.85 -8.33
CA GLY A 46 -2.50 -13.55 -7.15
C GLY A 46 -1.00 -13.42 -6.89
N PHE A 47 -0.27 -12.73 -7.75
CA PHE A 47 1.16 -12.51 -7.54
C PHE A 47 1.38 -11.59 -6.33
N ILE A 48 2.35 -11.95 -5.50
CA ILE A 48 2.66 -11.22 -4.26
C ILE A 48 3.96 -10.45 -4.44
N ARG A 49 3.93 -9.16 -4.10
CA ARG A 49 5.12 -8.32 -3.97
C ARG A 49 5.25 -7.92 -2.51
N ALA A 50 6.12 -8.59 -1.78
CA ALA A 50 6.34 -8.36 -0.35
C ALA A 50 7.71 -8.87 0.05
N TRP A 51 8.31 -8.38 1.05
CA TRP A 51 8.00 -7.24 1.91
C TRP A 51 9.02 -6.15 1.69
N HIS A 52 8.58 -4.91 1.74
CA HIS A 52 9.46 -3.75 1.59
C HIS A 52 9.28 -2.88 2.82
N GLY A 53 10.35 -2.71 3.58
CA GLY A 53 10.34 -1.90 4.80
C GLY A 53 11.12 -0.62 4.65
N HIS A 54 10.64 0.43 5.30
CA HIS A 54 11.28 1.75 5.27
C HIS A 54 11.21 2.38 6.66
N MET A 55 12.31 2.94 7.12
CA MET A 55 12.37 3.60 8.42
C MET A 55 12.13 5.11 8.32
N LYS A 56 12.29 5.69 7.15
CA LYS A 56 12.14 7.12 6.90
C LYS A 56 11.03 7.45 5.91
N GLU A 57 10.81 6.56 4.95
CA GLU A 57 9.86 6.76 3.85
C GLU A 57 8.46 6.34 4.26
N SER A 58 7.49 7.22 3.99
CA SER A 58 6.06 6.91 4.06
C SER A 58 5.53 6.68 2.66
N LYS A 59 4.52 5.85 2.53
CA LYS A 59 3.86 5.57 1.26
C LYS A 59 2.37 5.77 1.34
N ALA A 60 1.79 6.22 0.22
CA ALA A 60 0.35 6.18 0.02
C ALA A 60 0.07 5.21 -1.11
N ILE A 61 -0.87 4.30 -0.90
CA ILE A 61 -1.17 3.19 -1.81
C ILE A 61 -2.61 3.33 -2.28
N ILE A 62 -2.80 3.30 -3.60
CA ILE A 62 -4.10 3.49 -4.23
C ILE A 62 -4.28 2.41 -5.31
N ALA A 63 -5.40 1.69 -5.28
CA ALA A 63 -5.79 0.84 -6.41
C ALA A 63 -6.49 1.71 -7.45
N ILE A 64 -5.82 1.97 -8.57
CA ILE A 64 -6.37 2.77 -9.67
C ILE A 64 -7.34 1.94 -10.48
N LYS A 65 -7.04 0.66 -10.64
CA LYS A 65 -7.87 -0.30 -11.37
C LYS A 65 -7.83 -1.64 -10.66
N GLY A 66 -8.96 -2.33 -10.61
CA GLY A 66 -9.04 -3.63 -9.98
C GLY A 66 -8.94 -3.58 -8.46
N SER A 67 -8.52 -4.70 -7.87
CA SER A 67 -8.46 -4.88 -6.42
C SER A 67 -7.17 -5.55 -5.99
N ILE A 68 -6.67 -5.15 -4.82
CA ILE A 68 -5.46 -5.69 -4.20
C ILE A 68 -5.68 -5.94 -2.72
N LEU A 69 -4.94 -6.89 -2.16
CA LEU A 69 -4.83 -7.11 -0.73
C LEU A 69 -3.49 -6.55 -0.27
N VAL A 70 -3.52 -5.58 0.62
CA VAL A 70 -2.31 -4.97 1.18
C VAL A 70 -2.09 -5.47 2.60
N GLY A 71 -0.86 -5.81 2.91
CA GLY A 71 -0.41 -6.07 4.27
C GLY A 71 0.52 -4.96 4.74
N ALA A 72 0.40 -4.57 5.99
CA ALA A 72 1.31 -3.63 6.64
C ALA A 72 1.62 -4.12 8.05
N VAL A 73 2.88 -4.07 8.43
CA VAL A 73 3.35 -4.58 9.73
C VAL A 73 4.45 -3.69 10.27
N GLN A 74 4.44 -3.47 11.58
CA GLN A 74 5.49 -2.70 12.23
C GLN A 74 6.82 -3.43 12.12
N MET A 75 7.84 -2.72 11.65
CA MET A 75 9.19 -3.25 11.52
C MET A 75 9.98 -2.89 12.77
N THR A 76 10.13 -3.84 13.68
CA THR A 76 10.81 -3.63 14.97
C THR A 76 12.33 -3.58 14.86
N ASP A 77 12.86 -4.11 13.77
CA ASP A 77 14.29 -4.17 13.48
C ASP A 77 14.47 -4.23 11.96
N THR A 78 15.58 -3.73 11.46
CA THR A 78 15.85 -3.69 10.02
C THR A 78 16.42 -5.00 9.47
N LYS A 79 16.97 -5.86 10.33
CA LYS A 79 17.55 -7.15 9.92
C LYS A 79 16.67 -8.33 10.27
N ASN A 80 16.19 -8.37 11.50
CA ASN A 80 15.39 -9.48 12.03
C ASN A 80 14.15 -8.93 12.75
N PRO A 81 13.21 -8.32 12.01
CA PRO A 81 12.02 -7.81 12.67
C PRO A 81 11.19 -8.94 13.27
N ASP A 82 10.44 -8.59 14.30
CA ASP A 82 9.62 -9.54 15.04
C ASP A 82 8.54 -10.16 14.16
N LYS A 83 8.65 -11.46 13.93
CA LYS A 83 7.70 -12.23 13.12
C LYS A 83 6.31 -12.34 13.75
N SER A 84 6.21 -12.14 15.06
CA SER A 84 4.94 -12.25 15.78
C SER A 84 4.10 -10.98 15.75
N LYS A 85 4.63 -9.88 15.22
CA LYS A 85 3.86 -8.65 15.08
C LYS A 85 2.64 -8.87 14.21
N PRO A 86 1.46 -8.38 14.62
CA PRO A 86 0.25 -8.54 13.84
C PRO A 86 0.34 -7.75 12.53
N VAL A 87 -0.14 -8.36 11.46
CA VAL A 87 -0.22 -7.73 10.15
C VAL A 87 -1.60 -7.13 9.98
N SER A 88 -1.65 -5.84 9.69
CA SER A 88 -2.90 -5.20 9.28
C SER A 88 -3.17 -5.53 7.81
N ARG A 89 -4.40 -5.91 7.49
CA ARG A 89 -4.83 -6.28 6.13
C ARG A 89 -5.86 -5.29 5.61
N TYR A 90 -5.70 -4.88 4.37
CA TYR A 90 -6.61 -3.95 3.71
C TYR A 90 -6.91 -4.44 2.30
N VAL A 91 -8.17 -4.43 1.90
CA VAL A 91 -8.53 -4.61 0.50
C VAL A 91 -8.74 -3.22 -0.10
N LEU A 92 -7.95 -2.90 -1.12
CA LEU A 92 -8.11 -1.67 -1.88
C LEU A 92 -8.70 -2.01 -3.24
N SER A 93 -9.72 -1.27 -3.64
CA SER A 93 -10.41 -1.50 -4.91
C SER A 93 -10.76 -0.17 -5.56
N SER A 94 -10.64 -0.13 -6.89
CA SER A 94 -11.08 1.03 -7.66
C SER A 94 -12.60 1.22 -7.62
N ASP A 95 -13.37 0.20 -7.21
CA ASP A 95 -14.82 0.32 -7.03
C ASP A 95 -15.19 1.08 -5.75
N THR A 96 -14.30 1.11 -4.78
CA THR A 96 -14.46 1.84 -3.54
C THR A 96 -13.19 2.67 -3.28
N PRO A 97 -12.99 3.79 -4.03
CA PRO A 97 -11.76 4.54 -3.97
C PRO A 97 -11.34 4.89 -2.55
N SER A 98 -10.08 4.64 -2.25
CA SER A 98 -9.47 4.91 -0.95
C SER A 98 -7.96 5.06 -1.10
N VAL A 99 -7.33 5.65 -0.10
CA VAL A 99 -5.88 5.74 0.01
C VAL A 99 -5.45 5.10 1.31
N LEU A 100 -4.53 4.16 1.24
CA LEU A 100 -3.89 3.62 2.43
C LEU A 100 -2.54 4.32 2.63
N VAL A 101 -2.40 5.05 3.72
CA VAL A 101 -1.12 5.64 4.10
C VAL A 101 -0.39 4.67 5.02
N VAL A 102 0.81 4.26 4.62
CA VAL A 102 1.69 3.43 5.43
C VAL A 102 2.85 4.30 5.91
N PRO A 103 2.91 4.63 7.19
CA PRO A 103 3.96 5.52 7.70
C PRO A 103 5.32 4.85 7.74
N ALA A 104 6.37 5.66 7.91
CA ALA A 104 7.72 5.17 8.16
C ALA A 104 7.73 4.24 9.38
N GLY A 105 8.65 3.27 9.37
CA GLY A 105 8.75 2.26 10.42
C GLY A 105 7.92 1.01 10.18
N PHE A 106 7.25 0.92 9.02
CA PHE A 106 6.45 -0.23 8.65
C PHE A 106 6.99 -0.89 7.39
N ALA A 107 6.81 -2.20 7.30
CA ALA A 107 6.94 -2.95 6.06
C ALA A 107 5.57 -3.11 5.43
N ASN A 108 5.53 -3.10 4.11
CA ASN A 108 4.30 -3.32 3.36
C ASN A 108 4.52 -4.29 2.21
N GLY A 109 3.43 -4.85 1.75
CA GLY A 109 3.39 -5.70 0.58
C GLY A 109 1.97 -5.79 0.06
N PHE A 110 1.81 -6.34 -1.12
CA PHE A 110 0.47 -6.54 -1.67
C PHE A 110 0.40 -7.77 -2.55
N LYS A 111 -0.83 -8.26 -2.69
CA LYS A 111 -1.21 -9.35 -3.56
C LYS A 111 -2.30 -8.85 -4.50
N THR A 112 -2.16 -9.09 -5.80
CA THR A 112 -3.23 -8.74 -6.75
C THR A 112 -4.39 -9.72 -6.61
N LEU A 113 -5.59 -9.17 -6.45
CA LEU A 113 -6.83 -9.96 -6.34
C LEU A 113 -7.53 -10.08 -7.69
N SER A 114 -7.38 -9.09 -8.56
CA SER A 114 -7.93 -9.10 -9.91
C SER A 114 -6.81 -9.05 -10.94
N LYS A 115 -7.08 -9.61 -12.12
CA LYS A 115 -6.09 -9.76 -13.17
C LYS A 115 -5.58 -8.42 -13.71
N ASP A 116 -6.43 -7.41 -13.72
CA ASP A 116 -6.18 -6.11 -14.33
C ASP A 116 -5.78 -5.03 -13.31
N ALA A 117 -5.39 -5.41 -12.10
CA ALA A 117 -5.08 -4.46 -11.04
C ALA A 117 -3.90 -3.56 -11.40
N ILE A 118 -4.08 -2.26 -11.18
CA ILE A 118 -3.02 -1.25 -11.30
C ILE A 118 -2.94 -0.53 -9.96
N VAL A 119 -1.75 -0.50 -9.40
CA VAL A 119 -1.48 0.11 -8.09
C VAL A 119 -0.64 1.36 -8.27
N LEU A 120 -1.09 2.47 -7.69
CA LEU A 120 -0.32 3.71 -7.62
C LEU A 120 0.29 3.83 -6.22
N PHE A 121 1.60 4.06 -6.18
CA PHE A 121 2.33 4.37 -4.96
C PHE A 121 2.80 5.81 -5.02
N LEU A 122 2.53 6.56 -3.95
CA LEU A 122 3.15 7.85 -3.69
C LEU A 122 4.19 7.66 -2.60
N SER A 123 5.35 8.28 -2.75
CA SER A 123 6.44 8.18 -1.79
C SER A 123 6.80 9.54 -1.23
N SER A 124 7.04 9.60 0.08
CA SER A 124 7.55 10.79 0.75
C SER A 124 9.04 11.03 0.50
N SER A 125 9.72 10.07 -0.11
CA SER A 125 11.16 10.15 -0.42
C SER A 125 11.39 10.30 -1.92
N THR A 126 12.46 10.99 -2.28
CA THR A 126 12.97 10.93 -3.64
C THR A 126 13.57 9.55 -3.89
N LEU A 127 13.82 9.20 -5.15
CA LEU A 127 14.46 7.93 -5.48
C LEU A 127 15.83 7.80 -4.80
N GLU A 128 16.59 8.88 -4.77
CA GLU A 128 17.90 8.91 -4.12
C GLU A 128 17.79 8.66 -2.61
N GLU A 129 16.86 9.32 -1.95
CA GLU A 129 16.60 9.11 -0.50
C GLU A 129 16.16 7.68 -0.20
N SER A 130 15.39 7.06 -1.08
CA SER A 130 14.89 5.69 -0.90
C SER A 130 15.99 4.64 -0.95
N GLN A 131 17.09 4.89 -1.65
CA GLN A 131 18.17 3.91 -1.85
C GLN A 131 18.82 3.47 -0.54
N GLY A 132 18.91 4.35 0.45
CA GLY A 132 19.46 4.04 1.75
C GLY A 132 18.43 3.54 2.78
N ASP A 133 17.18 3.38 2.38
CA ASP A 133 16.06 3.10 3.28
C ASP A 133 15.16 2.00 2.72
N ASP A 134 15.76 0.95 2.17
CA ASP A 134 15.05 -0.15 1.53
C ASP A 134 15.46 -1.47 2.18
N PHE A 135 14.56 -2.02 3.01
CA PHE A 135 14.78 -3.27 3.74
C PHE A 135 13.79 -4.31 3.22
N ARG A 136 14.30 -5.44 2.75
CA ARG A 136 13.48 -6.45 2.10
C ARG A 136 13.49 -7.75 2.87
N PHE A 137 12.31 -8.38 2.94
CA PHE A 137 12.12 -9.67 3.60
C PHE A 137 11.35 -10.60 2.67
N PRO A 138 11.49 -11.94 2.83
CA PRO A 138 10.73 -12.89 2.01
C PRO A 138 9.21 -12.66 2.12
N PHE A 139 8.48 -12.98 1.07
CA PHE A 139 7.02 -12.75 1.02
C PHE A 139 6.27 -13.45 2.15
N ASP A 140 6.77 -14.58 2.63
CA ASP A 140 6.18 -15.36 3.70
C ASP A 140 6.77 -15.09 5.08
N TYR A 141 7.63 -14.09 5.21
CA TYR A 141 8.17 -13.67 6.50
C TYR A 141 7.04 -13.34 7.48
N TRP A 142 6.05 -12.58 7.02
CA TRP A 142 4.71 -12.47 7.58
C TRP A 142 3.76 -12.92 6.48
N ASN A 143 2.75 -13.74 6.79
CA ASN A 143 1.96 -14.37 5.75
C ASN A 143 0.46 -14.09 5.88
N PRO A 144 -0.01 -12.88 5.52
CA PRO A 144 -1.43 -12.55 5.53
C PRO A 144 -2.13 -12.88 4.20
N TRP A 145 -1.46 -13.60 3.30
CA TRP A 145 -1.86 -13.67 1.89
C TRP A 145 -2.94 -14.71 1.60
N THR A 146 -3.17 -15.63 2.53
CA THR A 146 -4.21 -16.65 2.36
C THR A 146 -5.60 -16.04 2.51
N ILE A 147 -6.46 -16.37 1.54
CA ILE A 147 -7.86 -15.95 1.55
C ILE A 147 -8.68 -17.16 1.91
N GLU A 148 -9.36 -17.12 3.07
CA GLU A 148 -10.15 -18.22 3.56
C GLU A 148 -11.53 -18.25 2.88
N PRO A 149 -11.94 -19.40 2.34
CA PRO A 149 -13.30 -19.58 1.86
C PRO A 149 -14.32 -19.41 2.99
N ARG A 150 -15.44 -18.73 2.71
CA ARG A 150 -16.50 -18.53 3.69
C ARG A 150 -17.81 -18.11 3.02
#